data_c585c48a3414d3ac9ac5c4bdf95bcb9a
#
_entry.id   c585c48a3414d3ac9ac5c4bdf95bcb9a
#
_cell.length_a   1.000
_cell.length_b   1.000
_cell.length_c   1.000
_cell.angle_alpha   90.00
_cell.angle_beta   90.00
_cell.angle_gamma   90.00
#
_symmetry.space_group_name_H-M   'P 1'
#
loop_
_entity.id
_entity.type
_entity.pdbx_description
1 polymer ?
#
loop_
_entity_poly.entity_id
_entity_poly.type
_entity_poly.pdbx_seq_one_letter_code
_entity_poly.pdbx_strand_id
1 'polypeptide(L)'
;VTAYLVDTNIISKFAPGKVPPSDPVRAWFHEQGESDALFLSALSVAEIEKGMRSLHRRGGIERAKRLSTWLNSITDTFGDRILPMDTVVARIVGALKDEAESKGCHPGLGDLIIAATARAYDLTVVIENLRHFQPLDVPVDLPAAFRPE
;
A
#
# COMPACT_ATOMS: atom_id res chain seq x y z
N VAL A 1 9.13 -2.46 18.29
CA VAL A 1 9.56 -1.98 16.96
C VAL A 1 8.36 -1.99 16.03
N THR A 2 8.04 -0.85 15.45
CA THR A 2 6.90 -0.71 14.54
C THR A 2 7.27 -1.23 13.15
N ALA A 3 6.41 -2.08 12.60
CA ALA A 3 6.48 -2.49 11.21
C ALA A 3 5.27 -1.89 10.46
N TYR A 4 5.47 -1.59 9.19
CA TYR A 4 4.52 -0.81 8.41
C TYR A 4 4.03 -1.55 7.17
N LEU A 5 2.72 -1.47 6.93
CA LEU A 5 2.14 -1.85 5.65
C LEU A 5 1.95 -0.59 4.82
N VAL A 6 2.65 -0.50 3.70
CA VAL A 6 2.64 0.69 2.86
C VAL A 6 1.46 0.62 1.90
N ASP A 7 0.56 1.61 1.97
CA ASP A 7 -0.58 1.70 1.06
C ASP A 7 -0.12 1.90 -0.39
N THR A 8 -0.92 1.42 -1.35
CA THR A 8 -0.60 1.48 -2.77
C THR A 8 -0.28 2.92 -3.23
N ASN A 9 -1.05 3.91 -2.76
CA ASN A 9 -0.84 5.30 -3.13
C ASN A 9 0.52 5.84 -2.67
N ILE A 10 1.01 5.34 -1.54
CA ILE A 10 2.31 5.74 -1.01
C ILE A 10 3.45 5.12 -1.83
N ILE A 11 3.42 3.79 -2.05
CA ILE A 11 4.49 3.14 -2.82
C ILE A 11 4.52 3.65 -4.27
N SER A 12 3.38 3.99 -4.84
CA SER A 12 3.28 4.50 -6.20
C SER A 12 3.96 5.86 -6.39
N LYS A 13 4.20 6.61 -5.33
CA LYS A 13 4.96 7.88 -5.39
C LYS A 13 6.40 7.67 -5.85
N PHE A 14 6.94 6.48 -5.69
CA PHE A 14 8.30 6.12 -6.09
C PHE A 14 8.39 5.61 -7.53
N ALA A 15 7.24 5.50 -8.22
CA ALA A 15 7.20 5.01 -9.59
C ALA A 15 7.88 5.99 -10.56
N PRO A 16 8.53 5.47 -11.63
CA PRO A 16 9.14 6.33 -12.64
C PRO A 16 8.08 7.18 -13.37
N GLY A 17 8.47 8.37 -13.80
CA GLY A 17 7.60 9.28 -14.53
C GLY A 17 6.72 10.17 -13.65
N LYS A 18 6.91 10.10 -12.35
CA LYS A 18 6.26 10.99 -11.37
C LYS A 18 7.28 11.94 -10.76
N VAL A 19 6.78 13.02 -10.14
CA VAL A 19 7.63 13.89 -9.33
C VAL A 19 8.20 13.04 -8.19
N PRO A 20 9.54 13.01 -8.02
CA PRO A 20 10.13 12.22 -6.95
C PRO A 20 9.64 12.67 -5.57
N PRO A 21 9.50 11.74 -4.60
CA PRO A 21 9.20 12.11 -3.22
C PRO A 21 10.27 13.05 -2.65
N SER A 22 9.88 13.85 -1.67
CA SER A 22 10.81 14.75 -0.97
C SER A 22 11.94 13.98 -0.29
N ASP A 23 13.05 14.67 0.00
CA ASP A 23 14.20 14.05 0.65
C ASP A 23 13.82 13.43 2.02
N PRO A 24 13.01 14.06 2.89
CA PRO A 24 12.59 13.42 4.13
C PRO A 24 11.82 12.12 3.92
N VAL A 25 10.94 12.05 2.92
CA VAL A 25 10.17 10.84 2.60
C VAL A 25 11.11 9.73 2.13
N ARG A 26 12.04 10.03 1.24
CA ARG A 26 13.01 9.05 0.75
C ARG A 26 13.91 8.54 1.88
N ALA A 27 14.35 9.44 2.76
CA ALA A 27 15.19 9.07 3.92
C ALA A 27 14.42 8.14 4.86
N TRP A 28 13.14 8.43 5.13
CA TRP A 28 12.29 7.58 5.97
C TRP A 28 12.16 6.18 5.38
N PHE A 29 11.87 6.08 4.08
CA PHE A 29 11.77 4.78 3.39
C PHE A 29 13.07 4.00 3.44
N HIS A 30 14.20 4.68 3.23
CA HIS A 30 15.50 4.03 3.29
C HIS A 30 15.78 3.49 4.70
N GLU A 31 15.54 4.29 5.71
CA GLU A 31 15.73 3.89 7.12
C GLU A 31 14.86 2.68 7.49
N GLN A 32 13.57 2.73 7.15
CA GLN A 32 12.67 1.62 7.44
C GLN A 32 13.00 0.38 6.60
N GLY A 33 13.44 0.55 5.36
CA GLY A 33 13.88 -0.53 4.49
C GLY A 33 15.11 -1.24 5.03
N GLU A 34 16.08 -0.50 5.57
CA GLU A 34 17.28 -1.08 6.19
C GLU A 34 16.93 -1.94 7.41
N SER A 35 15.84 -1.63 8.08
CA SER A 35 15.36 -2.38 9.25
C SER A 35 14.37 -3.50 8.88
N ASP A 36 14.13 -3.76 7.61
CA ASP A 36 13.12 -4.71 7.10
C ASP A 36 11.73 -4.47 7.70
N ALA A 37 11.40 -3.21 7.96
CA ALA A 37 10.17 -2.82 8.61
C ALA A 37 9.03 -2.48 7.64
N LEU A 38 9.26 -2.58 6.33
CA LEU A 38 8.27 -2.25 5.30
C LEU A 38 7.70 -3.50 4.64
N PHE A 39 6.37 -3.53 4.55
CA PHE A 39 5.61 -4.62 3.94
C PHE A 39 4.64 -4.05 2.91
N LEU A 40 4.27 -4.87 1.93
CA LEU A 40 3.25 -4.56 0.94
C LEU A 40 2.16 -5.62 0.96
N SER A 41 0.95 -5.24 0.55
CA SER A 41 -0.10 -6.20 0.23
C SER A 41 0.08 -6.69 -1.21
N ALA A 42 -0.21 -7.97 -1.44
CA ALA A 42 -0.31 -8.51 -2.80
C ALA A 42 -1.33 -7.73 -3.64
N LEU A 43 -2.34 -7.13 -3.01
CA LEU A 43 -3.29 -6.24 -3.67
C LEU A 43 -2.58 -5.06 -4.34
N SER A 44 -1.60 -4.46 -3.67
CA SER A 44 -0.84 -3.33 -4.23
C SER A 44 -0.11 -3.73 -5.52
N VAL A 45 0.44 -4.94 -5.56
CA VAL A 45 1.04 -5.49 -6.79
C VAL A 45 -0.01 -5.60 -7.89
N ALA A 46 -1.20 -6.10 -7.57
CA ALA A 46 -2.28 -6.23 -8.54
C ALA A 46 -2.74 -4.86 -9.09
N GLU A 47 -2.85 -3.87 -8.22
CA GLU A 47 -3.26 -2.51 -8.62
C GLU A 47 -2.23 -1.84 -9.53
N ILE A 48 -0.95 -2.00 -9.21
CA ILE A 48 0.14 -1.46 -10.04
C ILE A 48 0.20 -2.16 -11.40
N GLU A 49 0.09 -3.50 -11.41
CA GLU A 49 0.05 -4.30 -12.66
C GLU A 49 -1.10 -3.85 -13.55
N LYS A 50 -2.28 -3.68 -12.98
CA LYS A 50 -3.47 -3.21 -13.71
C LYS A 50 -3.24 -1.81 -14.28
N GLY A 51 -2.67 -0.90 -13.50
CA GLY A 51 -2.37 0.45 -13.94
C GLY A 51 -1.38 0.49 -15.11
N MET A 52 -0.33 -0.33 -15.03
CA MET A 52 0.68 -0.44 -16.09
C MET A 52 0.07 -0.98 -17.39
N ARG A 53 -0.73 -2.03 -17.32
CA ARG A 53 -1.38 -2.61 -18.49
C ARG A 53 -2.39 -1.67 -19.13
N SER A 54 -3.13 -0.94 -18.31
CA SER A 54 -4.06 0.09 -18.77
C SER A 54 -3.33 1.21 -19.52
N LEU A 55 -2.18 1.63 -19.01
CA LEU A 55 -1.34 2.65 -19.65
C LEU A 55 -0.82 2.17 -21.02
N HIS A 56 -0.34 0.93 -21.08
CA HIS A 56 0.11 0.30 -22.32
C HIS A 56 -1.02 0.28 -23.38
N ARG A 57 -2.20 -0.17 -22.97
CA ARG A 57 -3.37 -0.26 -23.85
C ARG A 57 -3.78 1.11 -24.42
N ARG A 58 -3.57 2.18 -23.65
CA ARG A 58 -3.90 3.56 -24.07
C ARG A 58 -2.78 4.23 -24.88
N GLY A 59 -1.72 3.50 -25.21
CA GLY A 59 -0.64 3.97 -26.05
C GLY A 59 0.60 4.47 -25.31
N GLY A 60 0.61 4.48 -23.98
CA GLY A 60 1.75 4.87 -23.17
C GLY A 60 2.82 3.76 -23.04
N ILE A 61 3.30 3.23 -24.16
CA ILE A 61 4.10 2.03 -24.23
C ILE A 61 5.43 2.15 -23.49
N GLU A 62 6.17 3.24 -23.72
CA GLU A 62 7.48 3.43 -23.09
C GLU A 62 7.37 3.64 -21.59
N ARG A 63 6.37 4.39 -21.16
CA ARG A 63 6.11 4.59 -19.72
C ARG A 63 5.66 3.29 -19.07
N ALA A 64 4.83 2.49 -19.73
CA ALA A 64 4.40 1.18 -19.25
C ALA A 64 5.59 0.24 -19.07
N LYS A 65 6.56 0.26 -19.99
CA LYS A 65 7.80 -0.53 -19.87
C LYS A 65 8.61 -0.14 -18.64
N ARG A 66 8.75 1.16 -18.38
CA ARG A 66 9.47 1.64 -17.18
C ARG A 66 8.76 1.23 -15.90
N LEU A 67 7.42 1.30 -15.89
CA LEU A 67 6.63 0.83 -14.75
C LEU A 67 6.77 -0.67 -14.54
N SER A 68 6.81 -1.46 -15.61
CA SER A 68 7.01 -2.91 -15.55
C SER A 68 8.37 -3.25 -14.92
N THR A 69 9.42 -2.58 -15.34
CA THR A 69 10.77 -2.77 -14.78
C THR A 69 10.79 -2.38 -13.30
N TRP A 70 10.17 -1.27 -12.95
CA TRP A 70 10.08 -0.82 -11.57
C TRP A 70 9.29 -1.81 -10.70
N LEU A 71 8.16 -2.32 -11.20
CA LEU A 71 7.36 -3.30 -10.47
C LEU A 71 8.14 -4.59 -10.22
N ASN A 72 8.90 -5.06 -11.22
CA ASN A 72 9.79 -6.22 -11.04
C ASN A 72 10.82 -5.95 -9.92
N SER A 73 11.39 -4.77 -9.90
CA SER A 73 12.33 -4.35 -8.84
C SER A 73 11.66 -4.34 -7.46
N ILE A 74 10.44 -3.83 -7.37
CA ILE A 74 9.65 -3.82 -6.12
C ILE A 74 9.37 -5.24 -5.64
N THR A 75 8.91 -6.12 -6.52
CA THR A 75 8.61 -7.51 -6.14
C THR A 75 9.85 -8.26 -5.70
N ASP A 76 10.99 -8.03 -6.34
CA ASP A 76 12.25 -8.64 -5.95
C ASP A 76 12.74 -8.11 -4.59
N THR A 77 12.66 -6.80 -4.38
CA THR A 77 13.13 -6.16 -3.15
C THR A 77 12.30 -6.55 -1.94
N PHE A 78 10.99 -6.52 -2.06
CA PHE A 78 10.10 -6.87 -0.95
C PHE A 78 10.03 -8.38 -0.71
N GLY A 79 10.07 -9.20 -1.76
CA GLY A 79 10.07 -10.66 -1.63
C GLY A 79 8.96 -11.16 -0.71
N ASP A 80 9.35 -11.86 0.36
CA ASP A 80 8.43 -12.43 1.35
C ASP A 80 7.68 -11.39 2.17
N ARG A 81 8.07 -10.12 2.09
CA ARG A 81 7.34 -9.02 2.73
C ARG A 81 6.18 -8.50 1.88
N ILE A 82 5.87 -9.15 0.77
CA ILE A 82 4.61 -8.97 0.04
C ILE A 82 3.63 -9.99 0.60
N LEU A 83 2.62 -9.51 1.31
CA LEU A 83 1.71 -10.35 2.09
C LEU A 83 0.47 -10.73 1.28
N PRO A 84 0.13 -12.01 1.24
CA PRO A 84 -1.03 -12.48 0.48
C PRO A 84 -2.34 -12.20 1.21
N MET A 85 -3.45 -12.20 0.47
CA MET A 85 -4.78 -12.32 1.06
C MET A 85 -5.09 -13.80 1.26
N ASP A 86 -4.62 -14.34 2.40
CA ASP A 86 -4.91 -15.72 2.80
C ASP A 86 -6.29 -15.84 3.47
N THR A 87 -6.62 -17.02 3.98
CA THR A 87 -7.91 -17.28 4.62
C THR A 87 -8.10 -16.42 5.89
N VAL A 88 -7.04 -16.21 6.67
CA VAL A 88 -7.10 -15.38 7.87
C VAL A 88 -7.44 -13.95 7.49
N VAL A 89 -6.73 -13.37 6.52
CA VAL A 89 -6.99 -12.02 6.02
C VAL A 89 -8.40 -11.92 5.45
N ALA A 90 -8.83 -12.90 4.66
CA ALA A 90 -10.17 -12.90 4.05
C ALA A 90 -11.28 -12.85 5.10
N ARG A 91 -11.15 -13.59 6.19
CA ARG A 91 -12.14 -13.57 7.27
C ARG A 91 -12.18 -12.23 7.99
N ILE A 92 -11.04 -11.58 8.16
CA ILE A 92 -10.96 -10.24 8.74
C ILE A 92 -11.61 -9.22 7.79
N VAL A 93 -11.39 -9.34 6.48
CA VAL A 93 -12.08 -8.50 5.48
C VAL A 93 -13.59 -8.56 5.66
N GLY A 94 -14.14 -9.77 5.78
CA GLY A 94 -15.58 -9.94 6.00
C GLY A 94 -16.06 -9.30 7.29
N ALA A 95 -15.33 -9.49 8.38
CA ALA A 95 -15.66 -8.89 9.67
C ALA A 95 -15.61 -7.36 9.65
N LEU A 96 -14.57 -6.78 9.05
CA LEU A 96 -14.43 -5.33 8.93
C LEU A 96 -15.51 -4.72 8.05
N LYS A 97 -15.87 -5.40 6.96
CA LYS A 97 -16.94 -4.95 6.07
C LYS A 97 -18.28 -4.91 6.80
N ASP A 98 -18.63 -5.97 7.50
CA ASP A 98 -19.87 -6.03 8.28
C ASP A 98 -19.92 -4.94 9.34
N GLU A 99 -18.84 -4.76 10.09
CA GLU A 99 -18.75 -3.71 11.10
C GLU A 99 -18.91 -2.31 10.49
N ALA A 100 -18.27 -2.02 9.35
CA ALA A 100 -18.40 -0.73 8.68
C ALA A 100 -19.82 -0.50 8.19
N GLU A 101 -20.43 -1.51 7.58
CA GLU A 101 -21.83 -1.42 7.10
C GLU A 101 -22.80 -1.19 8.24
N SER A 102 -22.56 -1.80 9.41
CA SER A 102 -23.40 -1.57 10.60
C SER A 102 -23.38 -0.11 11.09
N LYS A 103 -22.32 0.61 10.74
CA LYS A 103 -22.16 2.05 11.04
C LYS A 103 -22.56 2.94 9.85
N GLY A 104 -23.14 2.38 8.80
CA GLY A 104 -23.53 3.10 7.61
C GLY A 104 -22.37 3.48 6.68
N CYS A 105 -21.20 2.84 6.84
CA CYS A 105 -20.02 3.09 6.03
C CYS A 105 -19.82 1.99 5.00
N HIS A 106 -19.35 2.36 3.81
CA HIS A 106 -19.13 1.42 2.70
C HIS A 106 -17.72 1.58 2.12
N PRO A 107 -16.67 1.17 2.88
CA PRO A 107 -15.30 1.26 2.38
C PRO A 107 -15.09 0.35 1.17
N GLY A 108 -14.19 0.74 0.28
CA GLY A 108 -13.83 -0.06 -0.87
C GLY A 108 -13.12 -1.36 -0.48
N LEU A 109 -13.24 -2.37 -1.33
CA LEU A 109 -12.62 -3.67 -1.09
C LEU A 109 -11.10 -3.56 -0.91
N GLY A 110 -10.45 -2.69 -1.69
CA GLY A 110 -9.01 -2.47 -1.56
C GLY A 110 -8.60 -1.99 -0.17
N ASP A 111 -9.29 -0.99 0.36
CA ASP A 111 -9.02 -0.47 1.70
C ASP A 111 -9.28 -1.53 2.78
N LEU A 112 -10.33 -2.33 2.60
CA LEU A 112 -10.62 -3.45 3.51
C LEU A 112 -9.52 -4.50 3.52
N ILE A 113 -8.97 -4.85 2.35
CA ILE A 113 -7.88 -5.82 2.24
C ILE A 113 -6.61 -5.28 2.91
N ILE A 114 -6.27 -4.02 2.68
CA ILE A 114 -5.11 -3.38 3.33
C ILE A 114 -5.30 -3.39 4.85
N ALA A 115 -6.45 -2.94 5.34
CA ALA A 115 -6.73 -2.90 6.77
C ALA A 115 -6.69 -4.29 7.41
N ALA A 116 -7.30 -5.28 6.76
CA ALA A 116 -7.32 -6.66 7.24
C ALA A 116 -5.92 -7.29 7.28
N THR A 117 -5.10 -7.01 6.26
CA THR A 117 -3.71 -7.48 6.20
C THR A 117 -2.91 -6.89 7.36
N ALA A 118 -3.07 -5.59 7.61
CA ALA A 118 -2.39 -4.92 8.73
C ALA A 118 -2.80 -5.53 10.07
N ARG A 119 -4.07 -5.81 10.26
CA ARG A 119 -4.55 -6.45 11.50
C ARG A 119 -4.00 -7.86 11.66
N ALA A 120 -4.01 -8.66 10.58
CA ALA A 120 -3.55 -10.05 10.62
C ALA A 120 -2.07 -10.18 10.96
N TYR A 121 -1.26 -9.22 10.51
CA TYR A 121 0.20 -9.26 10.66
C TYR A 121 0.73 -8.24 11.68
N ASP A 122 -0.15 -7.60 12.43
CA ASP A 122 0.20 -6.60 13.45
C ASP A 122 1.07 -5.46 12.89
N LEU A 123 0.59 -4.87 11.79
CA LEU A 123 1.27 -3.78 11.10
C LEU A 123 0.50 -2.47 11.25
N THR A 124 1.25 -1.36 11.16
CA THR A 124 0.65 -0.03 11.05
C THR A 124 0.58 0.38 9.58
N VAL A 125 -0.59 0.78 9.10
CA VAL A 125 -0.75 1.20 7.70
C VAL A 125 -0.20 2.61 7.52
N VAL A 126 0.72 2.76 6.56
CA VAL A 126 1.21 4.08 6.14
C VAL A 126 0.32 4.57 5.03
N ILE A 127 -0.42 5.63 5.27
CA ILE A 127 -1.41 6.18 4.35
C ILE A 127 -1.24 7.68 4.20
N GLU A 128 -1.74 8.21 3.10
CA GLU A 128 -1.76 9.65 2.83
C GLU A 128 -3.06 10.28 3.31
N ASN A 129 -4.20 9.59 3.13
CA ASN A 129 -5.52 10.08 3.49
C ASN A 129 -6.14 9.24 4.62
N LEU A 130 -6.08 9.76 5.83
CA LEU A 130 -6.61 9.09 7.02
C LEU A 130 -8.11 8.81 6.94
N ARG A 131 -8.87 9.61 6.18
CA ARG A 131 -10.34 9.46 6.09
C ARG A 131 -10.77 8.11 5.53
N HIS A 132 -9.99 7.53 4.62
CA HIS A 132 -10.32 6.25 4.02
C HIS A 132 -10.33 5.10 5.03
N PHE A 133 -9.59 5.25 6.13
CA PHE A 133 -9.44 4.21 7.14
C PHE A 133 -10.14 4.52 8.47
N GLN A 134 -10.74 5.72 8.61
CA GLN A 134 -11.46 6.09 9.84
C GLN A 134 -12.57 5.11 10.25
N PRO A 135 -13.36 4.56 9.30
CA PRO A 135 -14.39 3.58 9.66
C PRO A 135 -13.82 2.22 10.07
N LEU A 136 -12.51 2.01 9.90
CA LEU A 136 -11.85 0.73 10.12
C LEU A 136 -10.97 0.84 11.37
N ASP A 137 -11.10 -0.13 12.26
CA ASP A 137 -10.35 -0.18 13.51
C ASP A 137 -8.99 -0.85 13.28
N VAL A 138 -8.06 -0.09 12.69
CA VAL A 138 -6.69 -0.53 12.43
C VAL A 138 -5.72 0.61 12.73
N PRO A 139 -4.50 0.31 13.20
CA PRO A 139 -3.47 1.35 13.35
C PRO A 139 -3.10 1.94 12.01
N VAL A 140 -3.18 3.26 11.91
CA VAL A 140 -2.76 4.02 10.73
C VAL A 140 -1.78 5.09 11.15
N ASP A 141 -0.86 5.44 10.26
CA ASP A 141 0.11 6.49 10.49
C ASP A 141 0.37 7.30 9.21
N LEU A 142 0.52 8.59 9.38
CA LEU A 142 1.12 9.48 8.39
C LEU A 142 2.41 9.98 9.03
N PRO A 143 3.55 9.33 8.75
CA PRO A 143 4.82 9.72 9.38
C PRO A 143 5.12 11.20 9.18
N ALA A 144 5.82 11.80 10.15
CA ALA A 144 6.15 13.22 10.11
C ALA A 144 6.85 13.65 8.81
N ALA A 145 7.66 12.73 8.22
CA ALA A 145 8.34 12.96 6.95
C ALA A 145 7.38 13.23 5.77
N PHE A 146 6.13 12.76 5.87
CA PHE A 146 5.11 12.90 4.82
C PHE A 146 4.23 14.14 5.00
N ARG A 147 4.33 14.80 6.14
CA ARG A 147 3.51 15.97 6.44
C ARG A 147 4.12 17.20 5.79
N PRO A 148 3.30 18.11 5.23
CA PRO A 148 3.83 19.39 4.76
C PRO A 148 4.37 20.19 5.93
N GLU A 149 5.43 20.98 5.67
CA GLU A 149 6.00 21.89 6.65
C GLU A 149 5.05 23.05 6.97
#